data_19dc80fd819a9a0bc7847695a1691984
#
_entry.id   19dc80fd819a9a0bc7847695a1691984
#
_cell.length_a   1.000
_cell.length_b   1.000
_cell.length_c   1.000
_cell.angle_alpha   90.00
_cell.angle_beta   90.00
_cell.angle_gamma   90.00
#
_symmetry.space_group_name_H-M   'P 1'
#
loop_
_entity.id
_entity.type
_entity.pdbx_description
1 polymer ?
#
loop_
_entity_poly.entity_id
_entity_poly.type
_entity_poly.pdbx_seq_one_letter_code
_entity_poly.pdbx_strand_id
1 'polypeptide(L)'
;GRFGDMVNQYAAKLHASGIKKADRVMVVMMNCPEFIAAWFALARIGAVCMPVNVLSGAKELNVIADFTEASAVITEPRYAALVSGVSRIPRVFVTRTASWYPNVDLFPHAFVLDGDDEQVAAPTDIHVSADDDALILFTAGADSALRAVVLTHANALFAGMFGQYAWQMTAQ
;
A
#
# COMPACT_ATOMS: atom_id res chain seq x y z
N GLY A 1 0.91 -18.66 8.36
CA GLY A 1 1.00 -19.30 7.04
C GLY A 1 1.62 -18.34 6.04
N ARG A 2 2.00 -18.81 4.85
CA ARG A 2 2.79 -18.07 3.83
C ARG A 2 2.33 -16.64 3.56
N PHE A 3 1.02 -16.38 3.51
CA PHE A 3 0.50 -15.02 3.34
C PHE A 3 0.75 -14.14 4.55
N GLY A 4 0.54 -14.66 5.77
CA GLY A 4 0.83 -13.92 7.00
C GLY A 4 2.32 -13.60 7.15
N ASP A 5 3.19 -14.50 6.69
CA ASP A 5 4.63 -14.29 6.70
C ASP A 5 5.02 -13.15 5.75
N MET A 6 4.41 -13.08 4.55
CA MET A 6 4.58 -11.97 3.60
C MET A 6 4.13 -10.64 4.20
N VAL A 7 2.97 -10.60 4.85
CA VAL A 7 2.48 -9.38 5.54
C VAL A 7 3.46 -8.92 6.60
N ASN A 8 3.99 -9.85 7.42
CA ASN A 8 4.95 -9.54 8.47
C ASN A 8 6.26 -9.00 7.89
N GLN A 9 6.76 -9.62 6.85
CA GLN A 9 7.97 -9.19 6.15
C GLN A 9 7.82 -7.78 5.57
N TYR A 10 6.71 -7.51 4.88
CA TYR A 10 6.45 -6.19 4.32
C TYR A 10 6.33 -5.13 5.42
N ALA A 11 5.60 -5.42 6.50
CA ALA A 11 5.46 -4.51 7.64
C ALA A 11 6.82 -4.18 8.27
N ALA A 12 7.68 -5.19 8.45
CA ALA A 12 9.02 -5.02 8.99
C ALA A 12 9.88 -4.13 8.09
N LYS A 13 9.93 -4.40 6.78
CA LYS A 13 10.73 -3.64 5.80
C LYS A 13 10.24 -2.18 5.67
N LEU A 14 8.92 -1.97 5.60
CA LEU A 14 8.32 -0.64 5.57
C LEU A 14 8.70 0.17 6.82
N HIS A 15 8.53 -0.42 8.00
CA HIS A 15 8.86 0.24 9.26
C HIS A 15 10.36 0.54 9.40
N ALA A 16 11.22 -0.43 9.09
CA ALA A 16 12.67 -0.25 9.11
C ALA A 16 13.16 0.84 8.14
N SER A 17 12.45 1.03 7.02
CA SER A 17 12.70 2.11 6.05
C SER A 17 12.11 3.46 6.48
N GLY A 18 11.55 3.56 7.69
CA GLY A 18 11.08 4.80 8.31
C GLY A 18 9.64 5.18 7.96
N ILE A 19 8.81 4.25 7.47
CA ILE A 19 7.35 4.44 7.41
C ILE A 19 6.79 4.32 8.81
N LYS A 20 5.97 5.29 9.19
CA LYS A 20 5.42 5.43 10.55
C LYS A 20 3.89 5.39 10.53
N LYS A 21 3.30 5.28 11.72
CA LYS A 21 1.86 5.46 11.93
C LYS A 21 1.41 6.79 11.34
N ALA A 22 0.24 6.78 10.68
CA ALA A 22 -0.39 7.87 9.96
C ALA A 22 0.35 8.34 8.67
N ASP A 23 1.48 7.74 8.30
CA ASP A 23 2.09 7.98 6.99
C ASP A 23 1.14 7.51 5.88
N ARG A 24 0.97 8.33 4.86
CA ARG A 24 0.11 8.05 3.71
C ARG A 24 0.95 7.45 2.60
N VAL A 25 0.64 6.21 2.22
CA VAL A 25 1.41 5.44 1.26
C VAL A 25 0.55 5.08 0.04
N MET A 26 0.93 5.60 -1.13
CA MET A 26 0.28 5.24 -2.39
C MET A 26 0.60 3.79 -2.75
N VAL A 27 -0.38 3.07 -3.29
CA VAL A 27 -0.19 1.72 -3.82
C VAL A 27 -0.61 1.71 -5.29
N VAL A 28 0.39 1.65 -6.18
CA VAL A 28 0.23 1.72 -7.64
C VAL A 28 0.63 0.38 -8.23
N MET A 29 -0.29 -0.57 -8.22
CA MET A 29 -0.08 -1.93 -8.72
C MET A 29 -1.39 -2.63 -9.04
N MET A 30 -1.33 -3.72 -9.79
CA MET A 30 -2.49 -4.55 -10.10
C MET A 30 -3.01 -5.31 -8.88
N ASN A 31 -4.26 -5.75 -8.96
CA ASN A 31 -4.82 -6.66 -7.96
C ASN A 31 -4.08 -7.99 -7.97
N CYS A 32 -3.39 -8.29 -6.90
CA CYS A 32 -2.57 -9.49 -6.71
C CYS A 32 -2.40 -9.78 -5.21
N PRO A 33 -1.90 -10.95 -4.81
CA PRO A 33 -1.66 -11.25 -3.40
C PRO A 33 -0.74 -10.24 -2.72
N GLU A 34 0.26 -9.73 -3.41
CA GLU A 34 1.22 -8.75 -2.91
C GLU A 34 0.56 -7.39 -2.63
N PHE A 35 -0.45 -6.99 -3.43
CA PHE A 35 -1.26 -5.81 -3.15
C PHE A 35 -1.98 -5.92 -1.80
N ILE A 36 -2.62 -7.07 -1.57
CA ILE A 36 -3.33 -7.31 -0.31
C ILE A 36 -2.33 -7.39 0.86
N ALA A 37 -1.17 -8.03 0.66
CA ALA A 37 -0.11 -8.08 1.67
C ALA A 37 0.42 -6.69 2.02
N ALA A 38 0.63 -5.82 1.03
CA ALA A 38 1.04 -4.43 1.24
C ALA A 38 -0.01 -3.65 2.05
N TRP A 39 -1.28 -3.79 1.72
CA TRP A 39 -2.37 -3.16 2.48
C TRP A 39 -2.37 -3.62 3.94
N PHE A 40 -2.36 -4.93 4.21
CA PHE A 40 -2.32 -5.44 5.59
C PHE A 40 -1.03 -5.07 6.32
N ALA A 41 0.11 -5.01 5.62
CA ALA A 41 1.37 -4.57 6.20
C ALA A 41 1.32 -3.10 6.65
N LEU A 42 0.77 -2.21 5.82
CA LEU A 42 0.55 -0.81 6.17
C LEU A 42 -0.42 -0.69 7.36
N ALA A 43 -1.54 -1.41 7.32
CA ALA A 43 -2.50 -1.44 8.43
C ALA A 43 -1.85 -1.91 9.74
N ARG A 44 -0.96 -2.90 9.70
CA ARG A 44 -0.25 -3.42 10.87
C ARG A 44 0.65 -2.39 11.54
N ILE A 45 1.27 -1.50 10.76
CA ILE A 45 2.13 -0.42 11.29
C ILE A 45 1.38 0.90 11.47
N GLY A 46 0.05 0.91 11.28
CA GLY A 46 -0.80 2.09 11.41
C GLY A 46 -0.59 3.14 10.32
N ALA A 47 0.02 2.78 9.20
CA ALA A 47 0.13 3.65 8.04
C ALA A 47 -1.13 3.53 7.17
N VAL A 48 -1.44 4.60 6.45
CA VAL A 48 -2.66 4.72 5.63
C VAL A 48 -2.39 4.24 4.22
N CYS A 49 -3.11 3.22 3.78
CA CYS A 49 -3.03 2.70 2.42
C CYS A 49 -3.85 3.57 1.46
N MET A 50 -3.25 3.98 0.37
CA MET A 50 -3.92 4.74 -0.70
C MET A 50 -3.84 3.98 -2.03
N PRO A 51 -4.78 3.09 -2.33
CA PRO A 51 -4.86 2.45 -3.64
C PRO A 51 -5.12 3.47 -4.73
N VAL A 52 -4.28 3.48 -5.76
CA VAL A 52 -4.42 4.40 -6.89
C VAL A 52 -4.60 3.61 -8.17
N ASN A 53 -5.47 4.11 -9.04
CA ASN A 53 -5.74 3.47 -10.32
C ASN A 53 -4.46 3.43 -11.18
N VAL A 54 -4.07 2.25 -11.61
CA VAL A 54 -2.89 2.04 -12.47
C VAL A 54 -3.02 2.64 -13.87
N LEU A 55 -4.22 3.03 -14.27
CA LEU A 55 -4.49 3.74 -15.52
C LEU A 55 -4.31 5.26 -15.39
N SER A 56 -4.12 5.78 -14.17
CA SER A 56 -3.81 7.19 -13.94
C SER A 56 -2.46 7.55 -14.54
N GLY A 57 -2.39 8.72 -15.18
CA GLY A 57 -1.12 9.24 -15.70
C GLY A 57 -0.25 9.86 -14.59
N ALA A 58 1.04 10.07 -14.88
CA ALA A 58 1.98 10.67 -13.91
C ALA A 58 1.52 12.04 -13.38
N LYS A 59 0.82 12.84 -14.20
CA LYS A 59 0.24 14.12 -13.78
C LYS A 59 -0.80 13.94 -12.67
N GLU A 60 -1.69 12.96 -12.82
CA GLU A 60 -2.71 12.66 -11.81
C GLU A 60 -2.09 12.10 -10.53
N LEU A 61 -1.08 11.22 -10.66
CA LEU A 61 -0.33 10.71 -9.52
C LEU A 61 0.35 11.84 -8.73
N ASN A 62 0.91 12.85 -9.42
CA ASN A 62 1.48 14.02 -8.76
C ASN A 62 0.42 14.81 -7.99
N VAL A 63 -0.76 15.04 -8.59
CA VAL A 63 -1.87 15.73 -7.91
C VAL A 63 -2.30 14.96 -6.65
N ILE A 64 -2.43 13.64 -6.74
CA ILE A 64 -2.77 12.78 -5.59
C ILE A 64 -1.68 12.88 -4.53
N ALA A 65 -0.41 12.74 -4.90
CA ALA A 65 0.73 12.79 -3.99
C ALA A 65 0.82 14.12 -3.25
N ASP A 66 0.61 15.23 -3.95
CA ASP A 66 0.62 16.58 -3.38
C ASP A 66 -0.58 16.81 -2.45
N PHE A 67 -1.78 16.46 -2.91
CA PHE A 67 -3.01 16.64 -2.15
C PHE A 67 -3.03 15.84 -0.85
N THR A 68 -2.49 14.62 -0.88
CA THR A 68 -2.45 13.73 0.28
C THR A 68 -1.15 13.81 1.08
N GLU A 69 -0.17 14.60 0.63
CA GLU A 69 1.18 14.63 1.20
C GLU A 69 1.77 13.22 1.36
N ALA A 70 1.70 12.44 0.28
CA ALA A 70 2.14 11.05 0.30
C ALA A 70 3.61 10.93 0.73
N SER A 71 3.88 10.03 1.67
CA SER A 71 5.22 9.77 2.23
C SER A 71 6.01 8.75 1.41
N ALA A 72 5.30 7.89 0.67
CA ALA A 72 5.92 6.81 -0.09
C ALA A 72 4.95 6.28 -1.17
N VAL A 73 5.50 5.45 -2.05
CA VAL A 73 4.73 4.62 -2.99
C VAL A 73 5.20 3.17 -2.94
N ILE A 74 4.26 2.24 -2.98
CA ILE A 74 4.50 0.82 -3.24
C ILE A 74 4.05 0.53 -4.66
N THR A 75 4.89 -0.12 -5.46
CA THR A 75 4.60 -0.42 -6.86
C THR A 75 5.19 -1.75 -7.29
N GLU A 76 4.90 -2.17 -8.53
CA GLU A 76 5.55 -3.28 -9.22
C GLU A 76 6.36 -2.77 -10.42
N PRO A 77 7.37 -3.51 -10.90
CA PRO A 77 8.31 -3.03 -11.92
C PRO A 77 7.65 -2.49 -13.19
N ARG A 78 6.49 -3.05 -13.60
CA ARG A 78 5.76 -2.57 -14.79
C ARG A 78 5.32 -1.12 -14.73
N TYR A 79 5.14 -0.55 -13.53
CA TYR A 79 4.75 0.84 -13.32
C TYR A 79 5.92 1.73 -12.90
N ALA A 80 7.15 1.21 -12.97
CA ALA A 80 8.35 1.95 -12.61
C ALA A 80 8.44 3.30 -13.32
N ALA A 81 8.28 3.30 -14.66
CA ALA A 81 8.32 4.51 -15.46
C ALA A 81 7.22 5.53 -15.10
N LEU A 82 6.02 5.04 -14.75
CA LEU A 82 4.91 5.88 -14.30
C LEU A 82 5.23 6.55 -12.97
N VAL A 83 5.69 5.76 -12.01
CA VAL A 83 6.00 6.23 -10.65
C VAL A 83 7.21 7.15 -10.64
N SER A 84 8.22 6.94 -11.52
CA SER A 84 9.39 7.83 -11.63
C SER A 84 9.02 9.27 -12.06
N GLY A 85 7.86 9.45 -12.68
CA GLY A 85 7.32 10.76 -13.00
C GLY A 85 6.67 11.50 -11.82
N VAL A 86 6.65 10.90 -10.62
CA VAL A 86 6.07 11.53 -9.42
C VAL A 86 7.16 12.16 -8.58
N SER A 87 7.27 13.49 -8.67
CA SER A 87 8.42 14.25 -8.17
C SER A 87 8.52 14.37 -6.65
N ARG A 88 7.40 14.26 -5.94
CA ARG A 88 7.33 14.53 -4.49
C ARG A 88 7.58 13.31 -3.59
N ILE A 89 7.54 12.10 -4.11
CA ILE A 89 7.59 10.90 -3.29
C ILE A 89 9.05 10.57 -2.91
N PRO A 90 9.39 10.64 -1.60
CA PRO A 90 10.77 10.44 -1.16
C PRO A 90 11.20 8.97 -1.11
N ARG A 91 10.24 8.02 -1.08
CA ARG A 91 10.51 6.59 -0.94
C ARG A 91 9.69 5.77 -1.91
N VAL A 92 10.36 4.89 -2.63
CA VAL A 92 9.74 3.95 -3.56
C VAL A 92 10.00 2.53 -3.05
N PHE A 93 8.94 1.77 -2.86
CA PHE A 93 8.99 0.35 -2.53
C PHE A 93 8.53 -0.46 -3.73
N VAL A 94 9.25 -1.52 -4.04
CA VAL A 94 8.95 -2.37 -5.19
C VAL A 94 8.73 -3.80 -4.71
N THR A 95 7.72 -4.45 -5.25
CA THR A 95 7.41 -5.86 -5.02
C THR A 95 7.27 -6.61 -6.35
N ARG A 96 7.16 -7.94 -6.33
CA ARG A 96 7.06 -8.81 -7.52
C ARG A 96 8.28 -8.75 -8.44
N THR A 97 9.45 -8.45 -7.88
CA THR A 97 10.68 -8.28 -8.66
C THR A 97 11.21 -9.60 -9.21
N ALA A 98 11.21 -10.66 -8.38
CA ALA A 98 11.79 -11.94 -8.73
C ALA A 98 10.90 -12.83 -9.61
N SER A 99 9.57 -12.77 -9.39
CA SER A 99 8.63 -13.72 -9.99
C SER A 99 8.21 -13.34 -11.41
N TRP A 100 8.17 -12.05 -11.74
CA TRP A 100 7.55 -11.55 -12.97
C TRP A 100 8.47 -10.69 -13.84
N TYR A 101 9.49 -10.07 -13.24
CA TYR A 101 10.36 -9.10 -13.92
C TYR A 101 11.83 -9.25 -13.49
N PRO A 102 12.49 -10.37 -13.78
CA PRO A 102 13.82 -10.66 -13.24
C PRO A 102 14.93 -9.72 -13.74
N ASN A 103 14.69 -8.95 -14.80
CA ASN A 103 15.70 -8.14 -15.48
C ASN A 103 15.31 -6.65 -15.60
N VAL A 104 14.37 -6.16 -14.76
CA VAL A 104 14.04 -4.74 -14.79
C VAL A 104 14.99 -3.96 -13.89
N ASP A 105 15.65 -2.95 -14.44
CA ASP A 105 16.40 -1.98 -13.66
C ASP A 105 15.42 -1.25 -12.71
N LEU A 106 15.57 -1.54 -11.44
CA LEU A 106 14.80 -0.87 -10.39
C LEU A 106 15.33 0.55 -10.23
N PHE A 107 14.50 1.42 -9.70
CA PHE A 107 14.94 2.75 -9.34
C PHE A 107 16.23 2.69 -8.53
N PRO A 108 17.22 3.53 -8.82
CA PRO A 108 18.33 3.75 -7.90
C PRO A 108 17.73 4.18 -6.54
N HIS A 109 17.90 3.39 -5.50
CA HIS A 109 17.33 3.63 -4.16
C HIS A 109 15.91 3.08 -3.89
N ALA A 110 15.31 2.26 -4.75
CA ALA A 110 14.07 1.56 -4.40
C ALA A 110 14.33 0.49 -3.32
N PHE A 111 13.41 0.39 -2.38
CA PHE A 111 13.40 -0.68 -1.39
C PHE A 111 12.62 -1.87 -1.94
N VAL A 112 13.24 -3.06 -1.96
CA VAL A 112 12.57 -4.29 -2.41
C VAL A 112 11.82 -4.92 -1.25
N LEU A 113 10.51 -5.13 -1.39
CA LEU A 113 9.68 -5.75 -0.36
C LEU A 113 9.73 -7.27 -0.38
N ASP A 114 9.75 -7.87 -1.58
CA ASP A 114 9.91 -9.31 -1.77
C ASP A 114 11.40 -9.66 -1.91
N GLY A 115 11.86 -10.61 -1.13
CA GLY A 115 13.24 -11.09 -1.14
C GLY A 115 13.56 -11.85 0.14
N ASP A 116 14.53 -12.77 0.05
CA ASP A 116 14.97 -13.62 1.16
C ASP A 116 15.94 -12.91 2.12
N ASP A 117 15.94 -11.59 2.13
CA ASP A 117 16.77 -10.82 3.04
C ASP A 117 16.42 -11.13 4.50
N GLU A 118 17.37 -10.89 5.41
CA GLU A 118 17.26 -11.16 6.85
C GLU A 118 15.84 -10.98 7.37
N GLN A 119 15.34 -11.97 8.11
CA GLN A 119 14.03 -11.93 8.77
C GLN A 119 13.99 -10.79 9.78
N VAL A 120 13.65 -9.61 9.31
CA VAL A 120 13.35 -8.48 10.20
C VAL A 120 12.01 -8.77 10.87
N ALA A 121 12.00 -8.83 12.19
CA ALA A 121 10.76 -9.04 12.93
C ALA A 121 9.81 -7.86 12.70
N ALA A 122 8.53 -8.17 12.44
CA ALA A 122 7.51 -7.13 12.37
C ALA A 122 7.43 -6.39 13.71
N PRO A 123 7.26 -5.04 13.71
CA PRO A 123 7.16 -4.28 14.95
C PRO A 123 5.94 -4.74 15.77
N THR A 124 6.12 -4.85 17.08
CA THR A 124 5.09 -5.31 18.04
C THR A 124 4.59 -4.21 18.97
N ASP A 125 5.26 -3.07 18.97
CA ASP A 125 5.05 -1.94 19.88
C ASP A 125 4.18 -0.82 19.29
N ILE A 126 3.71 -0.97 18.06
CA ILE A 126 2.86 0.02 17.41
C ILE A 126 1.40 -0.21 17.82
N HIS A 127 0.86 0.74 18.56
CA HIS A 127 -0.56 0.72 18.92
C HIS A 127 -1.41 1.32 17.79
N VAL A 128 -2.29 0.50 17.22
CA VAL A 128 -3.27 0.89 16.18
C VAL A 128 -4.66 0.80 16.77
N SER A 129 -5.42 1.92 16.71
CA SER A 129 -6.80 2.00 17.16
C SER A 129 -7.79 1.70 16.04
N ALA A 130 -8.99 1.29 16.40
CA ALA A 130 -10.11 1.14 15.47
C ALA A 130 -10.49 2.46 14.75
N ASP A 131 -10.26 3.59 15.41
CA ASP A 131 -10.58 4.93 14.91
C ASP A 131 -9.43 5.56 14.10
N ASP A 132 -8.26 4.92 14.05
CA ASP A 132 -7.16 5.39 13.20
C ASP A 132 -7.53 5.25 11.72
N ASP A 133 -7.04 6.17 10.90
CA ASP A 133 -7.18 6.12 9.44
C ASP A 133 -6.46 4.88 8.89
N ALA A 134 -7.16 4.12 8.04
CA ALA A 134 -6.62 2.89 7.44
C ALA A 134 -6.48 2.97 5.92
N LEU A 135 -7.44 3.64 5.27
CA LEU A 135 -7.53 3.72 3.82
C LEU A 135 -7.92 5.12 3.38
N ILE A 136 -7.37 5.54 2.24
CA ILE A 136 -7.88 6.68 1.48
C ILE A 136 -8.26 6.17 0.09
N LEU A 137 -9.54 6.29 -0.27
CA LEU A 137 -10.06 5.90 -1.57
C LEU A 137 -10.41 7.15 -2.38
N PHE A 138 -10.06 7.14 -3.66
CA PHE A 138 -10.33 8.26 -4.56
C PHE A 138 -11.57 7.97 -5.39
N THR A 139 -12.45 8.96 -5.49
CA THR A 139 -13.63 8.92 -6.34
C THR A 139 -13.59 10.07 -7.34
N ALA A 140 -13.94 9.79 -8.58
CA ALA A 140 -14.21 10.83 -9.56
C ALA A 140 -15.62 11.36 -9.33
N GLY A 141 -15.74 12.60 -8.89
CA GLY A 141 -17.05 13.28 -8.81
C GLY A 141 -17.59 13.57 -10.21
N ALA A 142 -18.92 13.83 -10.32
CA ALA A 142 -19.57 14.23 -11.57
C ALA A 142 -18.99 15.53 -12.16
N ASP A 143 -18.33 16.32 -11.35
CA ASP A 143 -17.65 17.58 -11.67
C ASP A 143 -16.15 17.39 -12.05
N SER A 144 -15.70 16.15 -12.23
CA SER A 144 -14.30 15.79 -12.47
C SER A 144 -13.33 16.18 -11.33
N ALA A 145 -13.85 16.64 -10.19
CA ALA A 145 -13.03 16.95 -9.03
C ALA A 145 -12.57 15.65 -8.32
N LEU A 146 -11.27 15.53 -8.07
CA LEU A 146 -10.74 14.45 -7.26
C LEU A 146 -11.24 14.58 -5.82
N ARG A 147 -11.90 13.55 -5.32
CA ARG A 147 -12.33 13.48 -3.92
C ARG A 147 -11.68 12.30 -3.24
N ALA A 148 -11.20 12.53 -2.03
CA ALA A 148 -10.61 11.51 -1.17
C ALA A 148 -11.58 11.16 -0.04
N VAL A 149 -11.88 9.88 0.12
CA VAL A 149 -12.69 9.35 1.21
C VAL A 149 -11.76 8.62 2.17
N VAL A 150 -11.70 9.07 3.41
CA VAL A 150 -10.92 8.44 4.47
C VAL A 150 -11.78 7.39 5.17
N LEU A 151 -11.25 6.19 5.31
CA LEU A 151 -11.87 5.08 6.03
C LEU A 151 -10.96 4.65 7.18
N THR A 152 -11.56 4.46 8.36
CA THR A 152 -10.85 3.96 9.54
C THR A 152 -10.70 2.44 9.52
N HIS A 153 -9.89 1.91 10.43
CA HIS A 153 -9.79 0.45 10.65
C HIS A 153 -11.16 -0.16 10.99
N ALA A 154 -11.98 0.53 11.79
CA ALA A 154 -13.34 0.10 12.11
C ALA A 154 -14.21 -0.03 10.86
N ASN A 155 -14.15 0.94 9.93
CA ASN A 155 -14.90 0.90 8.67
C ASN A 155 -14.49 -0.32 7.82
N ALA A 156 -13.19 -0.58 7.69
CA ALA A 156 -12.67 -1.70 6.91
C ALA A 156 -13.09 -3.06 7.53
N LEU A 157 -12.99 -3.20 8.85
CA LEU A 157 -13.42 -4.40 9.57
C LEU A 157 -14.92 -4.62 9.45
N PHE A 158 -15.73 -3.58 9.63
CA PHE A 158 -17.19 -3.66 9.49
C PHE A 158 -17.60 -4.12 8.08
N ALA A 159 -16.98 -3.57 7.03
CA ALA A 159 -17.23 -3.99 5.66
C ALA A 159 -16.90 -5.47 5.43
N GLY A 160 -15.78 -5.95 5.99
CA GLY A 160 -15.40 -7.37 5.95
C GLY A 160 -16.38 -8.28 6.68
N MET A 161 -16.79 -7.91 7.89
CA MET A 161 -17.76 -8.66 8.69
C MET A 161 -19.14 -8.70 8.00
N PHE A 162 -19.60 -7.58 7.46
CA PHE A 162 -20.84 -7.52 6.70
C PHE A 162 -20.79 -8.41 5.46
N GLY A 163 -19.68 -8.38 4.71
CA GLY A 163 -19.47 -9.25 3.55
C GLY A 163 -19.51 -10.73 3.93
N GLN A 164 -18.85 -11.11 5.03
CA GLN A 164 -18.89 -12.47 5.54
C GLN A 164 -20.35 -12.92 5.86
N TYR A 165 -21.10 -12.09 6.54
CA TYR A 165 -22.49 -12.37 6.88
C TYR A 165 -23.38 -12.43 5.63
N ALA A 166 -23.31 -11.43 4.75
CA ALA A 166 -24.18 -11.31 3.59
C ALA A 166 -23.95 -12.44 2.56
N TRP A 167 -22.69 -12.90 2.42
CA TRP A 167 -22.32 -13.94 1.45
C TRP A 167 -22.12 -15.31 2.10
N GLN A 168 -22.43 -15.46 3.39
CA GLN A 168 -22.32 -16.71 4.14
C GLN A 168 -20.93 -17.36 4.00
N MET A 169 -19.88 -16.55 3.93
CA MET A 169 -18.51 -17.04 3.84
C MET A 169 -18.10 -17.66 5.18
N THR A 170 -17.74 -18.95 5.16
CA THR A 170 -17.20 -19.67 6.32
C THR A 170 -15.73 -20.01 6.09
N ALA A 171 -14.94 -20.02 7.17
CA ALA A 171 -13.59 -20.58 7.10
C ALA A 171 -13.68 -22.08 6.79
N GLN A 172 -13.02 -22.53 5.73
CA GLN A 172 -12.83 -23.95 5.43
C GLN A 172 -11.48 -24.41 5.96
#